data_942e071135f02f1172b714b3ecbf4d42
#
_entry.id   942e071135f02f1172b714b3ecbf4d42
#
_cell.length_a   1.000
_cell.length_b   1.000
_cell.length_c   1.000
_cell.angle_alpha   90.00
_cell.angle_beta   90.00
_cell.angle_gamma   90.00
#
_symmetry.space_group_name_H-M   'P 1'
#
loop_
_entity.id
_entity.type
_entity.pdbx_description
1 polymer ?
#
loop_
_entity_poly.entity_id
_entity_poly.type
_entity_poly.pdbx_seq_one_letter_code
_entity_poly.pdbx_strand_id
1 'polypeptide(L)'
;MADSPLIIKSKEFALQIIKVCNYVKQTKKESVLTNQLIRSGTSVGANIREAFYGHGTADFIAKLQIALKECSESEYWLELLIESGYYDNNDILDKCIEVKKLLITSINTTKSKLNK
;
A
#
# COMPACT_ATOMS: atom_id res chain seq x y z
N MET A 1 17.49 6.34 -5.67
CA MET A 1 16.06 6.69 -5.62
C MET A 1 15.20 5.65 -6.33
N ALA A 2 15.48 5.42 -7.64
CA ALA A 2 14.74 4.45 -8.44
C ALA A 2 14.82 3.03 -7.86
N ASP A 3 15.87 2.73 -7.12
CA ASP A 3 16.12 1.41 -6.56
C ASP A 3 15.60 1.24 -5.13
N SER A 4 14.88 2.24 -4.60
CA SER A 4 14.32 2.14 -3.24
C SER A 4 13.33 0.97 -3.15
N PRO A 5 13.50 0.07 -2.17
CA PRO A 5 12.54 -1.01 -1.98
C PRO A 5 11.11 -0.51 -1.78
N LEU A 6 10.94 0.63 -1.10
CA LEU A 6 9.62 1.23 -0.93
C LEU A 6 8.97 1.57 -2.27
N ILE A 7 9.73 2.21 -3.17
CA ILE A 7 9.20 2.60 -4.48
C ILE A 7 8.89 1.36 -5.32
N ILE A 8 9.82 0.41 -5.36
CA ILE A 8 9.68 -0.80 -6.18
C ILE A 8 8.52 -1.66 -5.68
N LYS A 9 8.50 -1.97 -4.38
CA LYS A 9 7.50 -2.89 -3.82
C LYS A 9 6.10 -2.29 -3.81
N SER A 10 5.98 -0.99 -3.55
CA SER A 10 4.67 -0.35 -3.57
C SER A 10 4.09 -0.26 -4.97
N LYS A 11 4.93 -0.12 -6.00
CA LYS A 11 4.46 -0.15 -7.39
C LYS A 11 4.02 -1.56 -7.77
N GLU A 12 4.79 -2.59 -7.43
CA GLU A 12 4.40 -3.98 -7.67
C GLU A 12 3.07 -4.29 -7.00
N PHE A 13 2.91 -3.84 -5.76
CA PHE A 13 1.66 -4.02 -5.02
C PHE A 13 0.50 -3.34 -5.74
N ALA A 14 0.66 -2.08 -6.17
CA ALA A 14 -0.38 -1.34 -6.88
C ALA A 14 -0.81 -2.05 -8.16
N LEU A 15 0.16 -2.58 -8.93
CA LEU A 15 -0.15 -3.31 -10.16
C LEU A 15 -0.96 -4.57 -9.87
N GLN A 16 -0.62 -5.29 -8.80
CA GLN A 16 -1.38 -6.48 -8.40
C GLN A 16 -2.78 -6.12 -7.91
N ILE A 17 -2.91 -5.01 -7.17
CA ILE A 17 -4.21 -4.52 -6.74
C ILE A 17 -5.12 -4.25 -7.93
N ILE A 18 -4.59 -3.61 -8.98
CA ILE A 18 -5.35 -3.34 -10.20
C ILE A 18 -5.86 -4.65 -10.82
N LYS A 19 -4.99 -5.66 -10.90
CA LYS A 19 -5.38 -6.97 -11.45
C LYS A 19 -6.46 -7.65 -10.62
N VAL A 20 -6.31 -7.64 -9.29
CA VAL A 20 -7.30 -8.26 -8.39
C VAL A 20 -8.64 -7.55 -8.52
N CYS A 21 -8.64 -6.22 -8.51
CA CYS A 21 -9.88 -5.45 -8.62
C CYS A 21 -10.60 -5.70 -9.94
N ASN A 22 -9.84 -5.74 -11.05
CA ASN A 22 -10.44 -6.03 -12.36
C ASN A 22 -11.04 -7.43 -12.39
N TYR A 23 -10.33 -8.42 -11.86
CA TYR A 23 -10.83 -9.79 -11.79
C TYR A 23 -12.15 -9.87 -11.00
N VAL A 24 -12.16 -9.29 -9.79
CA VAL A 24 -13.35 -9.37 -8.92
C VAL A 24 -14.53 -8.62 -9.54
N LYS A 25 -14.29 -7.43 -10.10
CA LYS A 25 -15.37 -6.67 -10.76
C LYS A 25 -15.98 -7.45 -11.91
N GLN A 26 -15.15 -8.08 -12.74
CA GLN A 26 -15.64 -8.77 -13.94
C GLN A 26 -16.28 -10.10 -13.61
N THR A 27 -15.70 -10.90 -12.70
CA THR A 27 -16.16 -12.26 -12.44
C THR A 27 -17.20 -12.33 -11.32
N LYS A 28 -17.12 -11.46 -10.33
CA LYS A 28 -18.01 -11.49 -9.17
C LYS A 28 -18.99 -10.34 -9.13
N LYS A 29 -18.88 -9.38 -10.06
CA LYS A 29 -19.77 -8.21 -10.14
C LYS A 29 -19.77 -7.38 -8.85
N GLU A 30 -18.66 -7.41 -8.12
CA GLU A 30 -18.48 -6.64 -6.90
C GLU A 30 -17.74 -5.36 -7.24
N SER A 31 -18.23 -4.18 -6.85
CA SER A 31 -17.59 -2.91 -7.14
C SER A 31 -17.42 -2.01 -5.93
N VAL A 32 -18.15 -2.26 -4.85
CA VAL A 32 -18.09 -1.40 -3.66
C VAL A 32 -16.75 -1.55 -2.95
N LEU A 33 -16.39 -2.79 -2.62
CA LEU A 33 -15.11 -3.07 -1.93
C LEU A 33 -13.92 -2.83 -2.86
N THR A 34 -14.02 -3.25 -4.12
CA THR A 34 -12.94 -3.08 -5.08
C THR A 34 -12.65 -1.61 -5.37
N ASN A 35 -13.67 -0.74 -5.39
CA ASN A 35 -13.45 0.70 -5.56
C ASN A 35 -12.66 1.28 -4.38
N GLN A 36 -12.96 0.86 -3.16
CA GLN A 36 -12.20 1.27 -1.99
C GLN A 36 -10.77 0.75 -2.04
N LEU A 37 -10.59 -0.51 -2.43
CA LEU A 37 -9.28 -1.13 -2.50
C LEU A 37 -8.39 -0.49 -3.55
N ILE A 38 -8.92 -0.21 -4.75
CA ILE A 38 -8.11 0.39 -5.80
C ILE A 38 -7.65 1.79 -5.40
N ARG A 39 -8.52 2.57 -4.74
CA ARG A 39 -8.16 3.89 -4.23
C ARG A 39 -7.04 3.79 -3.19
N SER A 40 -7.24 2.98 -2.15
CA SER A 40 -6.25 2.89 -1.07
C SER A 40 -4.96 2.22 -1.54
N GLY A 41 -5.06 1.14 -2.31
CA GLY A 41 -3.89 0.37 -2.75
C GLY A 41 -2.97 1.16 -3.67
N THR A 42 -3.54 1.99 -4.54
CA THR A 42 -2.72 2.83 -5.43
C THR A 42 -2.20 4.07 -4.71
N SER A 43 -2.88 4.53 -3.65
CA SER A 43 -2.43 5.68 -2.86
C SER A 43 -1.16 5.39 -2.07
N VAL A 44 -0.89 4.13 -1.74
CA VAL A 44 0.33 3.75 -1.00
C VAL A 44 1.57 4.21 -1.77
N GLY A 45 1.71 3.77 -3.00
CA GLY A 45 2.88 4.12 -3.82
C GLY A 45 2.93 5.59 -4.18
N ALA A 46 1.77 6.21 -4.41
CA ALA A 46 1.70 7.63 -4.72
C ALA A 46 2.27 8.46 -3.58
N ASN A 47 1.89 8.16 -2.34
CA ASN A 47 2.40 8.88 -1.17
C ASN A 47 3.88 8.60 -0.91
N ILE A 48 4.34 7.38 -1.18
CA ILE A 48 5.76 7.05 -1.07
C ILE A 48 6.58 7.90 -2.04
N ARG A 49 6.12 8.04 -3.29
CA ARG A 49 6.82 8.87 -4.27
C ARG A 49 6.85 10.33 -3.84
N GLU A 50 5.72 10.84 -3.32
CA GLU A 50 5.69 12.21 -2.81
C GLU A 50 6.67 12.40 -1.66
N ALA A 51 6.84 11.38 -0.82
CA ALA A 51 7.82 11.43 0.28
C ALA A 51 9.24 11.66 -0.26
N PHE A 52 9.62 10.92 -1.31
CA PHE A 52 10.97 11.03 -1.89
C PHE A 52 11.20 12.32 -2.66
N TYR A 53 10.13 12.96 -3.14
CA TYR A 53 10.22 14.22 -3.89
C TYR A 53 9.82 15.44 -3.05
N GLY A 54 9.57 15.23 -1.75
CA GLY A 54 9.16 16.31 -0.86
C GLY A 54 10.34 17.11 -0.31
N HIS A 55 10.04 18.00 0.62
CA HIS A 55 11.01 18.93 1.21
C HIS A 55 11.26 18.58 2.67
N GLY A 56 12.45 18.02 2.93
CA GLY A 56 12.91 17.79 4.29
C GLY A 56 12.38 16.52 4.93
N THR A 57 12.95 16.23 6.09
CA THR A 57 12.73 14.96 6.80
C THR A 57 11.34 14.87 7.41
N ALA A 58 10.83 15.98 7.94
CA ALA A 58 9.49 15.98 8.53
C ALA A 58 8.42 15.68 7.50
N ASP A 59 8.56 16.25 6.29
CA ASP A 59 7.63 15.98 5.20
C ASP A 59 7.74 14.53 4.74
N PHE A 60 8.97 14.01 4.66
CA PHE A 60 9.22 12.61 4.31
C PHE A 60 8.46 11.65 5.25
N ILE A 61 8.61 11.87 6.57
CA ILE A 61 7.93 11.06 7.57
C ILE A 61 6.40 11.19 7.45
N ALA A 62 5.92 12.42 7.29
CA ALA A 62 4.47 12.67 7.18
C ALA A 62 3.87 11.93 5.99
N LYS A 63 4.54 11.95 4.84
CA LYS A 63 4.06 11.26 3.64
C LYS A 63 4.12 9.73 3.80
N LEU A 64 5.15 9.21 4.43
CA LEU A 64 5.24 7.76 4.70
C LEU A 64 4.15 7.33 5.69
N GLN A 65 3.80 8.16 6.65
CA GLN A 65 2.71 7.85 7.59
C GLN A 65 1.36 7.80 6.89
N ILE A 66 1.13 8.69 5.91
CA ILE A 66 -0.09 8.62 5.08
C ILE A 66 -0.08 7.32 4.28
N ALA A 67 1.05 6.97 3.67
CA ALA A 67 1.18 5.72 2.93
C ALA A 67 0.88 4.51 3.82
N LEU A 68 1.37 4.51 5.05
CA LEU A 68 1.13 3.43 6.00
C LEU A 68 -0.36 3.30 6.34
N LYS A 69 -1.03 4.42 6.55
CA LYS A 69 -2.47 4.45 6.80
C LYS A 69 -3.23 3.83 5.62
N GLU A 70 -2.87 4.22 4.39
CA GLU A 70 -3.51 3.68 3.19
C GLU A 70 -3.21 2.19 3.02
N CYS A 71 -2.01 1.76 3.38
CA CYS A 71 -1.63 0.35 3.33
C CYS A 71 -2.45 -0.48 4.32
N SER A 72 -2.65 0.02 5.55
CA SER A 72 -3.48 -0.64 6.55
C SER A 72 -4.94 -0.71 6.12
N GLU A 73 -5.44 0.33 5.48
CA GLU A 73 -6.80 0.33 4.93
C GLU A 73 -6.93 -0.71 3.82
N SER A 74 -5.92 -0.80 2.95
CA SER A 74 -5.90 -1.81 1.87
C SER A 74 -5.90 -3.22 2.43
N GLU A 75 -5.17 -3.46 3.51
CA GLU A 75 -5.15 -4.75 4.19
C GLU A 75 -6.56 -5.15 4.63
N TYR A 76 -7.30 -4.20 5.20
CA TYR A 76 -8.67 -4.43 5.64
C TYR A 76 -9.58 -4.81 4.47
N TRP A 77 -9.52 -4.05 3.37
CA TRP A 77 -10.35 -4.36 2.20
C TRP A 77 -10.00 -5.73 1.61
N LEU A 78 -8.71 -6.09 1.59
CA LEU A 78 -8.27 -7.40 1.12
C LEU A 78 -8.81 -8.52 2.01
N GLU A 79 -8.74 -8.34 3.33
CA GLU A 79 -9.30 -9.31 4.27
C GLU A 79 -10.78 -9.52 4.01
N LEU A 80 -11.53 -8.44 3.81
CA LEU A 80 -12.95 -8.55 3.53
C LEU A 80 -13.24 -9.29 2.23
N LEU A 81 -12.48 -8.99 1.16
CA LEU A 81 -12.67 -9.67 -0.12
C LEU A 81 -12.37 -11.16 -0.02
N ILE A 82 -11.32 -11.52 0.71
CA ILE A 82 -10.91 -12.93 0.85
C ILE A 82 -11.89 -13.68 1.76
N GLU A 83 -12.19 -13.12 2.91
CA GLU A 83 -13.03 -13.81 3.91
C GLU A 83 -14.49 -13.91 3.46
N SER A 84 -14.96 -13.00 2.61
CA SER A 84 -16.31 -13.07 2.06
C SER A 84 -16.41 -13.92 0.80
N GLY A 85 -15.29 -14.47 0.32
CA GLY A 85 -15.30 -15.40 -0.80
C GLY A 85 -15.21 -14.75 -2.19
N TYR A 86 -15.00 -13.44 -2.27
CA TYR A 86 -14.87 -12.78 -3.59
C TYR A 86 -13.50 -13.05 -4.23
N TYR A 87 -12.49 -13.37 -3.42
CA TYR A 87 -11.15 -13.66 -3.90
C TYR A 87 -10.55 -14.76 -3.03
N ASP A 88 -9.81 -15.69 -3.63
CA ASP A 88 -9.37 -16.90 -2.91
C ASP A 88 -7.86 -17.06 -2.80
N ASN A 89 -7.09 -16.03 -3.12
CA ASN A 89 -5.62 -16.10 -3.08
C ASN A 89 -5.08 -15.10 -2.05
N ASN A 90 -4.27 -15.59 -1.12
CA ASN A 90 -3.69 -14.77 -0.05
C ASN A 90 -2.39 -14.07 -0.44
N ASP A 91 -1.84 -14.31 -1.63
CA ASP A 91 -0.57 -13.73 -2.06
C ASP A 91 -0.59 -12.21 -2.03
N ILE A 92 -1.71 -11.61 -2.45
CA ILE A 92 -1.84 -10.14 -2.44
C ILE A 92 -1.84 -9.59 -1.01
N LEU A 93 -2.42 -10.32 -0.07
CA LEU A 93 -2.41 -9.91 1.33
C LEU A 93 -1.00 -9.96 1.89
N ASP A 94 -0.23 -11.00 1.55
CA ASP A 94 1.18 -11.12 1.96
C ASP A 94 2.01 -9.95 1.39
N LYS A 95 1.76 -9.56 0.14
CA LYS A 95 2.41 -8.39 -0.47
C LYS A 95 2.08 -7.11 0.30
N CYS A 96 0.83 -6.95 0.68
CA CYS A 96 0.39 -5.78 1.45
C CYS A 96 1.14 -5.71 2.78
N ILE A 97 1.25 -6.83 3.47
CA ILE A 97 1.96 -6.91 4.75
C ILE A 97 3.45 -6.62 4.57
N GLU A 98 4.05 -7.08 3.47
CA GLU A 98 5.45 -6.79 3.16
C GLU A 98 5.68 -5.28 3.02
N VAL A 99 4.82 -4.60 2.25
CA VAL A 99 4.91 -3.14 2.08
C VAL A 99 4.71 -2.43 3.41
N LYS A 100 3.76 -2.90 4.22
CA LYS A 100 3.49 -2.33 5.54
C LYS A 100 4.74 -2.40 6.43
N LYS A 101 5.41 -3.54 6.47
CA LYS A 101 6.63 -3.70 7.27
C LYS A 101 7.76 -2.79 6.79
N LEU A 102 7.92 -2.64 5.48
CA LEU A 102 8.91 -1.73 4.91
C LEU A 102 8.63 -0.29 5.32
N LEU A 103 7.37 0.12 5.29
CA LEU A 103 6.97 1.47 5.71
C LEU A 103 7.27 1.71 7.18
N ILE A 104 6.90 0.77 8.04
CA ILE A 104 7.14 0.89 9.48
C ILE A 104 8.63 1.03 9.76
N THR A 105 9.44 0.17 9.14
CA THR A 105 10.90 0.20 9.31
C THR A 105 11.48 1.54 8.85
N SER A 106 11.06 2.03 7.69
CA SER A 106 11.58 3.29 7.14
C SER A 106 11.19 4.48 8.01
N ILE A 107 9.96 4.50 8.51
CA ILE A 107 9.50 5.58 9.40
C ILE A 107 10.32 5.56 10.69
N ASN A 108 10.47 4.40 11.31
CA ASN A 108 11.20 4.27 12.58
C ASN A 108 12.67 4.63 12.44
N THR A 109 13.32 4.19 11.37
CA THR A 109 14.70 4.51 11.07
C THR A 109 14.89 6.01 10.90
N THR A 110 14.00 6.66 10.16
CA THR A 110 14.10 8.09 9.90
C THR A 110 13.87 8.90 11.19
N LYS A 111 12.88 8.50 12.00
CA LYS A 111 12.62 9.15 13.28
C LYS A 111 13.82 9.02 14.23
N SER A 112 14.44 7.85 14.24
CA SER A 112 15.63 7.60 15.08
C SER A 112 16.77 8.55 14.70
N LYS A 113 16.96 8.82 13.42
CA LYS A 113 18.00 9.75 12.96
C LYS A 113 17.70 11.18 13.38
N LEU A 114 16.43 11.57 13.41
CA LEU A 114 16.03 12.92 13.84
C LEU A 114 16.33 13.16 15.30
N ASN A 115 16.22 12.12 16.13
CA ASN A 115 16.34 12.24 17.58
C ASN A 115 17.80 12.17 18.08
N LYS A 116 18.76 12.17 17.18
CA LYS A 116 20.19 12.23 17.52
C LYS A 116 20.73 13.69 17.50
#